data_de37f50a1023e59d5ac05cf86de9b8de
#
_entry.id   de37f50a1023e59d5ac05cf86de9b8de
#
_cell.length_a   1.000
_cell.length_b   1.000
_cell.length_c   1.000
_cell.angle_alpha   90.00
_cell.angle_beta   90.00
_cell.angle_gamma   90.00
#
_symmetry.space_group_name_H-M   'P 1'
#
loop_
_entity.id
_entity.type
_entity.pdbx_description
1 polymer ?
#
loop_
_entity_poly.entity_id
_entity_poly.type
_entity_poly.pdbx_seq_one_letter_code
_entity_poly.pdbx_strand_id
1 'polypeptide(L)'
;TIISEIGIDMSQFCNSKRLCCWAGLTPGNNESAGKKKSVRVTRAGVYLKPALVQCAHAAVKSDKSPYYKKKYESLVKRRGKKRAIIAIARMILTAIYQMLSTGEVWNPSDLYKIDMPQALVDKQKAKAIKQAKKLLQREGLLPLDEPLAS
;
A
#
# COMPACT_ATOMS: atom_id res chain seq x y z
N THR A 1 -15.48 4.81 -16.18
CA THR A 1 -14.93 3.44 -16.38
C THR A 1 -14.79 2.64 -15.08
N ILE A 2 -14.13 3.15 -13.99
CA ILE A 2 -13.97 2.33 -12.77
C ILE A 2 -15.33 2.02 -12.14
N ILE A 3 -16.15 3.03 -11.83
CA ILE A 3 -17.47 2.84 -11.21
C ILE A 3 -18.43 2.09 -12.14
N SER A 4 -18.36 2.26 -13.47
CA SER A 4 -19.17 1.51 -14.40
C SER A 4 -18.82 0.01 -14.46
N GLU A 5 -17.61 -0.37 -14.06
CA GLU A 5 -17.18 -1.76 -14.00
C GLU A 5 -17.52 -2.42 -12.66
N ILE A 6 -17.33 -1.70 -11.54
CA ILE A 6 -17.51 -2.27 -10.20
C ILE A 6 -18.89 -2.02 -9.58
N GLY A 7 -19.66 -1.08 -10.16
CA GLY A 7 -20.91 -0.60 -9.56
C GLY A 7 -20.69 0.31 -8.36
N ILE A 8 -21.79 0.76 -7.77
CA ILE A 8 -21.78 1.57 -6.54
C ILE A 8 -22.01 0.68 -5.32
N ASP A 9 -22.77 -0.40 -5.49
CA ASP A 9 -23.09 -1.34 -4.42
C ASP A 9 -21.91 -2.28 -4.14
N MET A 10 -21.28 -2.07 -3.00
CA MET A 10 -20.14 -2.89 -2.55
C MET A 10 -20.57 -4.16 -1.80
N SER A 11 -21.85 -4.37 -1.54
CA SER A 11 -22.36 -5.59 -0.87
C SER A 11 -22.10 -6.86 -1.69
N GLN A 12 -21.99 -6.74 -3.03
CA GLN A 12 -21.61 -7.82 -3.94
C GLN A 12 -20.19 -8.38 -3.68
N PHE A 13 -19.34 -7.63 -2.97
CA PHE A 13 -18.00 -8.07 -2.58
C PHE A 13 -17.91 -8.19 -1.06
N CYS A 14 -17.61 -9.37 -0.55
CA CYS A 14 -17.46 -9.60 0.89
C CYS A 14 -16.42 -8.67 1.55
N ASN A 15 -15.40 -8.23 0.81
CA ASN A 15 -14.38 -7.30 1.27
C ASN A 15 -13.53 -6.76 0.11
N SER A 16 -12.75 -5.71 0.37
CA SER A 16 -11.85 -5.09 -0.60
C SER A 16 -10.82 -6.06 -1.21
N LYS A 17 -10.42 -7.11 -0.46
CA LYS A 17 -9.48 -8.12 -0.96
C LYS A 17 -10.12 -8.94 -2.10
N ARG A 18 -11.40 -9.30 -1.98
CA ARG A 18 -12.16 -10.00 -3.03
C ARG A 18 -12.32 -9.15 -4.27
N LEU A 19 -12.66 -7.87 -4.12
CA LEU A 19 -12.69 -6.92 -5.23
C LEU A 19 -11.32 -6.82 -5.94
N CYS A 20 -10.22 -6.74 -5.20
CA CYS A 20 -8.88 -6.69 -5.77
C CYS A 20 -8.50 -8.00 -6.49
N CYS A 21 -8.96 -9.16 -6.00
CA CYS A 21 -8.78 -10.44 -6.68
C CYS A 21 -9.57 -10.49 -7.99
N TRP A 22 -10.83 -10.07 -7.97
CA TRP A 22 -11.69 -9.99 -9.13
C TRP A 22 -11.11 -9.04 -10.19
N ALA A 23 -10.59 -7.89 -9.78
CA ALA A 23 -9.92 -6.94 -10.66
C ALA A 23 -8.54 -7.41 -11.20
N GLY A 24 -8.06 -8.58 -10.80
CA GLY A 24 -6.76 -9.11 -11.23
C GLY A 24 -5.54 -8.33 -10.73
N LEU A 25 -5.66 -7.66 -9.59
CA LEU A 25 -4.57 -6.90 -8.97
C LEU A 25 -3.83 -7.69 -7.88
N THR A 26 -4.22 -8.93 -7.63
CA THR A 26 -3.55 -9.83 -6.69
C THR A 26 -2.79 -10.92 -7.43
N PRO A 27 -1.67 -11.40 -6.87
CA PRO A 27 -0.99 -12.56 -7.43
C PRO A 27 -1.90 -13.79 -7.35
N GLY A 28 -1.88 -14.61 -8.38
CA GLY A 28 -2.53 -15.92 -8.38
C GLY A 28 -1.87 -16.83 -7.34
N ASN A 29 -2.67 -17.72 -6.75
CA ASN A 29 -2.16 -18.74 -5.84
C ASN A 29 -1.65 -19.94 -6.66
N ASN A 30 -0.43 -19.82 -7.18
CA ASN A 30 0.23 -20.89 -7.93
C ASN A 30 1.34 -21.51 -7.06
N GLU A 31 0.90 -22.29 -6.09
CA GLU A 31 1.75 -23.01 -5.16
C GLU A 31 1.44 -24.51 -5.22
N SER A 32 2.47 -25.34 -5.29
CA SER A 32 2.36 -26.79 -5.26
C SER A 32 3.48 -27.34 -4.38
N ALA A 33 3.11 -28.23 -3.43
CA ALA A 33 4.04 -28.84 -2.48
C ALA A 33 4.92 -27.82 -1.73
N GLY A 34 4.33 -26.70 -1.26
CA GLY A 34 5.04 -25.65 -0.53
C GLY A 34 5.94 -24.76 -1.41
N LYS A 35 6.04 -25.02 -2.70
CA LYS A 35 6.87 -24.23 -3.64
C LYS A 35 6.01 -23.30 -4.48
N LYS A 36 6.26 -21.97 -4.38
CA LYS A 36 5.59 -20.96 -5.22
C LYS A 36 6.15 -21.01 -6.64
N LYS A 37 5.30 -21.46 -7.59
CA LYS A 37 5.65 -21.54 -9.02
C LYS A 37 5.56 -20.19 -9.72
N SER A 38 4.65 -19.31 -9.32
CA SER A 38 4.47 -18.00 -9.94
C SER A 38 3.84 -17.01 -8.98
N VAL A 39 4.28 -15.73 -9.09
CA VAL A 39 3.67 -14.57 -8.42
C VAL A 39 3.00 -13.62 -9.42
N ARG A 40 2.69 -14.11 -10.62
CA ARG A 40 1.98 -13.31 -11.63
C ARG A 40 0.57 -12.96 -11.16
N VAL A 41 0.16 -11.73 -11.42
CA VAL A 41 -1.24 -11.32 -11.27
C VAL A 41 -2.10 -11.99 -12.33
N THR A 42 -3.36 -12.26 -11.98
CA THR A 42 -4.33 -12.89 -12.90
C THR A 42 -4.65 -11.99 -14.09
N ARG A 43 -5.19 -12.57 -15.17
CA ARG A 43 -5.65 -11.85 -16.37
C ARG A 43 -7.09 -11.32 -16.24
N ALA A 44 -7.60 -11.14 -15.03
CA ALA A 44 -8.93 -10.58 -14.83
C ALA A 44 -8.99 -9.09 -15.15
N GLY A 45 -10.18 -8.58 -15.46
CA GLY A 45 -10.45 -7.15 -15.64
C GLY A 45 -9.83 -6.54 -16.89
N VAL A 46 -10.40 -6.83 -18.05
CA VAL A 46 -9.91 -6.31 -19.36
C VAL A 46 -9.90 -4.79 -19.40
N TYR A 47 -10.89 -4.12 -18.81
CA TYR A 47 -11.00 -2.65 -18.79
C TYR A 47 -10.60 -2.04 -17.45
N LEU A 48 -11.01 -2.64 -16.33
CA LEU A 48 -10.78 -2.12 -14.99
C LEU A 48 -9.28 -2.08 -14.63
N LYS A 49 -8.55 -3.15 -14.88
CA LYS A 49 -7.13 -3.22 -14.54
C LYS A 49 -6.27 -2.21 -15.29
N PRO A 50 -6.37 -2.04 -16.62
CA PRO A 50 -5.66 -0.98 -17.33
C PRO A 50 -6.01 0.42 -16.83
N ALA A 51 -7.30 0.72 -16.57
CA ALA A 51 -7.73 1.99 -16.03
C ALA A 51 -7.09 2.29 -14.67
N LEU A 52 -7.09 1.31 -13.75
CA LEU A 52 -6.45 1.45 -12.44
C LEU A 52 -4.93 1.61 -12.54
N VAL A 53 -4.28 0.95 -13.49
CA VAL A 53 -2.85 1.12 -13.74
C VAL A 53 -2.55 2.53 -14.26
N GLN A 54 -3.37 3.08 -15.16
CA GLN A 54 -3.25 4.47 -15.61
C GLN A 54 -3.44 5.45 -14.45
N CYS A 55 -4.47 5.25 -13.62
CA CYS A 55 -4.68 6.05 -12.42
C CYS A 55 -3.48 5.98 -11.47
N ALA A 56 -2.88 4.79 -11.29
CA ALA A 56 -1.70 4.63 -10.46
C ALA A 56 -0.49 5.39 -11.01
N HIS A 57 -0.26 5.35 -12.32
CA HIS A 57 0.80 6.15 -12.96
C HIS A 57 0.58 7.64 -12.80
N ALA A 58 -0.65 8.13 -12.96
CA ALA A 58 -1.00 9.53 -12.76
C ALA A 58 -0.81 9.95 -11.29
N ALA A 59 -1.28 9.13 -10.34
CA ALA A 59 -1.17 9.39 -8.90
C ALA A 59 0.29 9.47 -8.43
N VAL A 60 1.17 8.60 -8.96
CA VAL A 60 2.61 8.60 -8.64
C VAL A 60 3.32 9.83 -9.20
N LYS A 61 2.88 10.35 -10.35
CA LYS A 61 3.46 11.55 -10.98
C LYS A 61 2.90 12.85 -10.41
N SER A 62 1.77 12.81 -9.70
CA SER A 62 1.11 13.99 -9.17
C SER A 62 1.88 14.57 -7.99
N ASP A 63 2.24 15.85 -8.09
CA ASP A 63 2.87 16.58 -6.99
C ASP A 63 1.84 17.15 -6.00
N LYS A 64 0.56 17.22 -6.37
CA LYS A 64 -0.53 17.71 -5.50
C LYS A 64 -0.79 16.79 -4.30
N SER A 65 -0.54 15.49 -4.43
CA SER A 65 -0.70 14.51 -3.36
C SER A 65 0.51 13.56 -3.32
N PRO A 66 1.51 13.83 -2.48
CA PRO A 66 2.76 13.06 -2.44
C PRO A 66 2.60 11.66 -1.84
N TYR A 67 1.39 11.31 -1.34
CA TYR A 67 1.11 10.04 -0.67
C TYR A 67 1.49 8.81 -1.51
N TYR A 68 0.90 8.69 -2.72
CA TYR A 68 1.18 7.57 -3.61
C TYR A 68 2.60 7.59 -4.16
N LYS A 69 3.19 8.77 -4.37
CA LYS A 69 4.58 8.94 -4.78
C LYS A 69 5.54 8.35 -3.75
N LYS A 70 5.42 8.75 -2.47
CA LYS A 70 6.23 8.21 -1.35
C LYS A 70 6.07 6.69 -1.21
N LYS A 71 4.85 6.17 -1.33
CA LYS A 71 4.58 4.72 -1.30
C LYS A 71 5.24 4.00 -2.46
N TYR A 72 5.13 4.54 -3.65
CA TYR A 72 5.76 3.97 -4.84
C TYR A 72 7.28 3.90 -4.68
N GLU A 73 7.93 4.98 -4.28
CA GLU A 73 9.37 5.05 -4.06
C GLU A 73 9.87 4.01 -3.04
N SER A 74 9.15 3.83 -1.95
CA SER A 74 9.43 2.79 -0.96
C SER A 74 9.30 1.37 -1.55
N LEU A 75 8.29 1.13 -2.40
CA LEU A 75 8.02 -0.18 -2.97
C LEU A 75 8.98 -0.52 -4.12
N VAL A 76 9.37 0.46 -4.94
CA VAL A 76 10.25 0.27 -6.10
C VAL A 76 11.58 -0.34 -5.70
N LYS A 77 12.19 0.15 -4.62
CA LYS A 77 13.48 -0.33 -4.12
C LYS A 77 13.48 -1.84 -3.80
N ARG A 78 12.33 -2.36 -3.38
CA ARG A 78 12.18 -3.77 -2.94
C ARG A 78 11.54 -4.67 -4.00
N ARG A 79 10.59 -4.17 -4.77
CA ARG A 79 9.72 -4.97 -5.64
C ARG A 79 9.91 -4.71 -7.13
N GLY A 80 10.59 -3.62 -7.49
CA GLY A 80 10.76 -3.15 -8.87
C GLY A 80 9.53 -2.37 -9.39
N LYS A 81 9.74 -1.60 -10.46
CA LYS A 81 8.78 -0.62 -10.99
C LYS A 81 7.40 -1.22 -11.33
N LYS A 82 7.37 -2.32 -12.09
CA LYS A 82 6.10 -2.95 -12.54
C LYS A 82 5.23 -3.43 -11.37
N ARG A 83 5.83 -4.11 -10.38
CA ARG A 83 5.12 -4.61 -9.21
C ARG A 83 4.68 -3.47 -8.27
N ALA A 84 5.48 -2.41 -8.16
CA ALA A 84 5.13 -1.24 -7.37
C ALA A 84 3.88 -0.53 -7.93
N ILE A 85 3.78 -0.34 -9.25
CA ILE A 85 2.58 0.25 -9.87
C ILE A 85 1.32 -0.61 -9.62
N ILE A 86 1.41 -1.92 -9.74
CA ILE A 86 0.27 -2.81 -9.42
C ILE A 86 -0.13 -2.69 -7.95
N ALA A 87 0.82 -2.55 -7.04
CA ALA A 87 0.53 -2.34 -5.62
C ALA A 87 -0.19 -0.99 -5.39
N ILE A 88 0.23 0.09 -6.05
CA ILE A 88 -0.47 1.39 -5.99
C ILE A 88 -1.88 1.27 -6.59
N ALA A 89 -2.06 0.63 -7.74
CA ALA A 89 -3.36 0.39 -8.34
C ALA A 89 -4.30 -0.36 -7.38
N ARG A 90 -3.78 -1.38 -6.67
CA ARG A 90 -4.53 -2.10 -5.64
C ARG A 90 -4.91 -1.19 -4.47
N MET A 91 -4.00 -0.31 -4.01
CA MET A 91 -4.30 0.64 -2.93
C MET A 91 -5.41 1.62 -3.34
N ILE A 92 -5.39 2.12 -4.57
CA ILE A 92 -6.44 2.98 -5.12
C ILE A 92 -7.79 2.26 -5.11
N LEU A 93 -7.85 1.01 -5.59
CA LEU A 93 -9.09 0.23 -5.61
C LEU A 93 -9.61 -0.08 -4.19
N THR A 94 -8.71 -0.34 -3.24
CA THR A 94 -9.07 -0.52 -1.82
C THR A 94 -9.67 0.76 -1.22
N ALA A 95 -9.10 1.92 -1.56
CA ALA A 95 -9.64 3.22 -1.15
C ALA A 95 -11.04 3.48 -1.73
N ILE A 96 -11.24 3.18 -3.02
CA ILE A 96 -12.55 3.30 -3.68
C ILE A 96 -13.58 2.38 -2.99
N TYR A 97 -13.22 1.12 -2.74
CA TYR A 97 -14.09 0.20 -2.00
C TYR A 97 -14.50 0.78 -0.64
N GLN A 98 -13.54 1.30 0.13
CA GLN A 98 -13.82 1.87 1.45
C GLN A 98 -14.76 3.07 1.35
N MET A 99 -14.47 4.02 0.45
CA MET A 99 -15.32 5.20 0.25
C MET A 99 -16.76 4.83 -0.15
N LEU A 100 -16.93 3.86 -1.04
CA LEU A 100 -18.26 3.40 -1.48
C LEU A 100 -19.00 2.60 -0.40
N SER A 101 -18.26 1.87 0.47
CA SER A 101 -18.86 1.08 1.55
C SER A 101 -19.28 1.91 2.76
N THR A 102 -18.48 2.94 3.11
CA THR A 102 -18.70 3.74 4.35
C THR A 102 -19.30 5.11 4.05
N GLY A 103 -19.27 5.59 2.81
CA GLY A 103 -19.64 6.96 2.45
C GLY A 103 -18.62 8.02 2.92
N GLU A 104 -17.49 7.61 3.49
CA GLU A 104 -16.47 8.51 4.00
C GLU A 104 -15.58 9.06 2.89
N VAL A 105 -15.14 10.32 3.06
CA VAL A 105 -14.17 10.94 2.15
C VAL A 105 -12.81 10.28 2.32
N TRP A 106 -12.08 10.11 1.22
CA TRP A 106 -10.75 9.53 1.23
C TRP A 106 -9.79 10.28 2.16
N ASN A 107 -9.28 9.56 3.15
CA ASN A 107 -8.27 10.06 4.10
C ASN A 107 -7.08 9.09 4.15
N PRO A 108 -5.91 9.49 3.60
CA PRO A 108 -4.75 8.61 3.55
C PRO A 108 -4.18 8.23 4.92
N SER A 109 -4.43 9.01 5.97
CA SER A 109 -3.98 8.68 7.32
C SER A 109 -4.72 7.47 7.90
N ASP A 110 -5.98 7.28 7.54
CA ASP A 110 -6.81 6.17 8.00
C ASP A 110 -6.51 4.86 7.24
N LEU A 111 -6.07 4.94 5.99
CA LEU A 111 -5.63 3.78 5.23
C LEU A 111 -4.40 3.08 5.83
N TYR A 112 -3.66 3.73 6.72
CA TYR A 112 -2.52 3.15 7.44
C TYR A 112 -2.86 2.56 8.80
N LYS A 113 -4.00 2.90 9.38
CA LYS A 113 -4.45 2.36 10.68
C LYS A 113 -4.97 0.92 10.55
N ILE A 114 -5.18 0.44 9.32
CA ILE A 114 -5.69 -0.90 9.08
C ILE A 114 -4.53 -1.91 9.16
N ASP A 115 -4.48 -2.67 10.24
CA ASP A 115 -3.76 -3.93 10.43
C ASP A 115 -2.22 -3.90 10.58
N MET A 116 -1.64 -2.89 11.21
CA MET A 116 -0.32 -3.13 11.80
C MET A 116 -0.49 -3.55 13.27
N PRO A 117 -0.07 -4.77 13.65
CA PRO A 117 0.00 -5.17 15.05
C PRO A 117 0.76 -4.12 15.86
N GLN A 118 0.23 -3.74 17.03
CA GLN A 118 0.80 -2.68 17.88
C GLN A 118 2.32 -2.89 18.11
N ALA A 119 2.73 -4.15 18.29
CA ALA A 119 4.13 -4.53 18.43
C ALA A 119 5.03 -4.14 17.22
N LEU A 120 4.48 -4.10 15.99
CA LEU A 120 5.23 -3.64 14.82
C LEU A 120 5.30 -2.12 14.74
N VAL A 121 4.24 -1.43 15.17
CA VAL A 121 4.22 0.03 15.27
C VAL A 121 5.26 0.48 16.29
N ASP A 122 5.32 -0.17 17.45
CA ASP A 122 6.26 0.15 18.52
C ASP A 122 7.71 -0.14 18.10
N LYS A 123 7.96 -1.26 17.41
CA LYS A 123 9.27 -1.54 16.80
C LYS A 123 9.70 -0.49 15.78
N GLN A 124 8.78 0.00 14.95
CA GLN A 124 9.09 1.05 13.98
C GLN A 124 9.37 2.39 14.66
N LYS A 125 8.57 2.75 15.69
CA LYS A 125 8.80 3.94 16.50
C LYS A 125 10.15 3.87 17.22
N ALA A 126 10.46 2.77 17.87
CA ALA A 126 11.76 2.57 18.55
C ALA A 126 12.94 2.66 17.57
N LYS A 127 12.80 2.08 16.37
CA LYS A 127 13.81 2.19 15.32
C LYS A 127 13.99 3.63 14.83
N ALA A 128 12.90 4.36 14.63
CA ALA A 128 12.93 5.77 14.20
C ALA A 128 13.56 6.65 15.27
N ILE A 129 13.22 6.46 16.55
CA ILE A 129 13.82 7.17 17.69
C ILE A 129 15.32 6.89 17.77
N LYS A 130 15.73 5.62 17.64
CA LYS A 130 17.14 5.24 17.63
C LYS A 130 17.92 5.88 16.48
N GLN A 131 17.33 5.95 15.30
CA GLN A 131 17.94 6.63 14.14
C GLN A 131 18.03 8.13 14.34
N ALA A 132 16.97 8.77 14.87
CA ALA A 132 16.96 10.20 15.17
C ALA A 132 18.01 10.55 16.24
N LYS A 133 18.12 9.78 17.33
CA LYS A 133 19.16 9.95 18.35
C LYS A 133 20.57 9.83 17.75
N LYS A 134 20.81 8.83 16.90
CA LYS A 134 22.10 8.66 16.24
C LYS A 134 22.45 9.83 15.31
N LEU A 135 21.48 10.41 14.62
CA LEU A 135 21.69 11.60 13.79
C LEU A 135 22.02 12.82 14.66
N LEU A 136 21.28 13.06 15.74
CA LEU A 136 21.50 14.16 16.65
C LEU A 136 22.86 14.06 17.36
N GLN A 137 23.31 12.86 17.71
CA GLN A 137 24.65 12.62 18.23
C GLN A 137 25.76 12.94 17.21
N ARG A 138 25.52 12.56 15.94
CA ARG A 138 26.43 12.82 14.83
C ARG A 138 26.58 14.32 14.53
N GLU A 139 25.50 15.07 14.68
CA GLU A 139 25.45 16.52 14.49
C GLU A 139 25.89 17.32 15.76
N GLY A 140 26.29 16.61 16.83
CA GLY A 140 26.76 17.24 18.08
C GLY A 140 25.67 17.91 18.92
N LEU A 141 24.39 17.64 18.61
CA LEU A 141 23.24 18.24 19.30
C LEU A 141 22.79 17.43 20.53
N LEU A 142 23.34 16.23 20.76
CA LEU A 142 23.12 15.39 21.94
C LEU A 142 24.45 14.84 22.45
N PRO A 143 24.66 14.81 23.79
CA PRO A 143 25.87 14.23 24.38
C PRO A 143 25.95 12.73 24.08
N LEU A 144 27.18 12.21 23.99
CA LEU A 144 27.48 10.81 23.65
C LEU A 144 27.15 9.80 24.76
N ASP A 145 26.88 10.26 26.00
CA ASP A 145 26.83 9.44 27.22
C ASP A 145 25.47 9.49 27.95
N GLU A 146 24.36 9.20 27.29
CA GLU A 146 23.21 8.72 28.06
C GLU A 146 23.03 7.21 27.80
N PRO A 147 23.24 6.34 28.85
CA PRO A 147 22.96 4.93 28.78
C PRO A 147 21.46 4.73 28.49
N LEU A 148 21.15 3.88 27.52
CA LEU A 148 19.80 3.45 27.23
C LEU A 148 19.22 2.81 28.50
N ALA A 149 18.31 3.49 29.17
CA ALA A 149 17.49 2.89 30.23
C ALA A 149 16.78 1.68 29.65
N SER A 150 16.97 0.55 30.31
CA SER A 150 16.47 -0.79 30.02
C SER A 150 14.95 -0.86 29.98
#